data_150cfaa3e7239dbaccfe3231ac5754d9
#
_entry.id   150cfaa3e7239dbaccfe3231ac5754d9
#
_cell.length_a   1.000
_cell.length_b   1.000
_cell.length_c   1.000
_cell.angle_alpha   90.00
_cell.angle_beta   90.00
_cell.angle_gamma   90.00
#
_symmetry.space_group_name_H-M   'P 1'
#
loop_
_entity.id
_entity.type
_entity.pdbx_description
1 polymer ?
#
loop_
_entity_poly.entity_id
_entity_poly.type
_entity_poly.pdbx_seq_one_letter_code
_entity_poly.pdbx_strand_id
1 'polypeptide(L)'
;MERKKRFDNALYGVSPKIRNVLEKLPERVKESTEEIRLRAGLPVALTVGGDTVFVFENGQISFCLTRGLLKADVSELAESFKLLCKSSVYAHTEELKNGYIRLRGGNRAGVCGTLNENGNMSDISSVNIRIAHEIPGAANDIVRVYKPGGLLVAGPPGSGKTTVLRDLIRQLAGGVCGKIYRIAVIDSRGEISGSFDGKCGNDLGAGSDVLLTTDKAAGIEMAVRTMFPDIVAFDEIGNEAELKRVSESFCSGVDIITTAHAGSIADLKRRRITAALINSGAVANIAMLPEIHGGTVKIINAEELENGVAV
;
A
#
# COMPACT_ATOMS: atom_id res chain seq x y z
N MET A 1 3.78 15.46 11.26
CA MET A 1 2.55 15.24 12.08
C MET A 1 1.85 13.92 11.72
N GLU A 2 1.62 13.62 10.45
CA GLU A 2 0.92 12.40 10.06
C GLU A 2 1.75 11.11 10.26
N ARG A 3 3.04 11.11 9.96
CA ARG A 3 3.93 9.96 10.19
C ARG A 3 3.99 9.56 11.66
N LYS A 4 4.09 10.53 12.59
CA LYS A 4 4.00 10.28 14.03
C LYS A 4 2.68 9.61 14.39
N LYS A 5 1.55 10.10 13.88
CA LYS A 5 0.23 9.50 14.12
C LYS A 5 0.16 8.04 13.65
N ARG A 6 0.83 7.69 12.55
CA ARG A 6 0.90 6.29 12.06
C ARG A 6 1.76 5.42 12.97
N PHE A 7 2.88 5.95 13.45
CA PHE A 7 3.68 5.28 14.49
C PHE A 7 2.85 5.04 15.74
N ASP A 8 2.17 6.06 16.27
CA ASP A 8 1.32 5.95 17.46
C ASP A 8 0.18 4.94 17.23
N ASN A 9 -0.41 4.90 16.03
CA ASN A 9 -1.40 3.88 15.68
C ASN A 9 -0.82 2.46 15.68
N ALA A 10 0.43 2.26 15.29
CA ALA A 10 1.11 0.96 15.33
C ALA A 10 1.27 0.45 16.77
N LEU A 11 1.47 1.36 17.72
CA LEU A 11 1.66 1.01 19.13
C LEU A 11 0.43 0.38 19.77
N TYR A 12 -0.78 0.54 19.20
CA TYR A 12 -1.98 -0.15 19.73
C TYR A 12 -1.89 -1.68 19.60
N GLY A 13 -1.06 -2.19 18.67
CA GLY A 13 -0.78 -3.62 18.52
C GLY A 13 0.41 -4.12 19.34
N VAL A 14 0.96 -3.31 20.25
CA VAL A 14 2.15 -3.65 21.03
C VAL A 14 1.77 -3.73 22.52
N SER A 15 2.35 -4.69 23.24
CA SER A 15 2.12 -4.87 24.69
C SER A 15 2.36 -3.57 25.47
N PRO A 16 1.63 -3.31 26.58
CA PRO A 16 1.75 -2.08 27.34
C PRO A 16 3.16 -1.76 27.80
N LYS A 17 3.92 -2.76 28.23
CA LYS A 17 5.30 -2.57 28.70
C LYS A 17 6.20 -2.02 27.59
N ILE A 18 6.19 -2.64 26.42
CA ILE A 18 6.99 -2.21 25.27
C ILE A 18 6.46 -0.87 24.75
N ARG A 19 5.15 -0.70 24.66
CA ARG A 19 4.49 0.55 24.23
C ARG A 19 4.94 1.74 25.07
N ASN A 20 4.91 1.65 26.39
CA ASN A 20 5.32 2.71 27.30
C ASN A 20 6.77 3.17 27.09
N VAL A 21 7.62 2.30 26.60
CA VAL A 21 9.01 2.66 26.25
C VAL A 21 9.05 3.31 24.87
N LEU A 22 8.37 2.74 23.88
CA LEU A 22 8.35 3.28 22.51
C LEU A 22 7.68 4.68 22.44
N GLU A 23 6.73 4.96 23.31
CA GLU A 23 6.12 6.29 23.47
C GLU A 23 7.11 7.37 23.92
N LYS A 24 8.21 7.00 24.57
CA LYS A 24 9.28 7.92 25.01
C LYS A 24 10.30 8.24 23.92
N LEU A 25 10.26 7.55 22.77
CA LEU A 25 11.17 7.82 21.67
C LEU A 25 11.06 9.27 21.21
N PRO A 26 12.18 9.89 20.78
CA PRO A 26 12.18 11.22 20.18
C PRO A 26 11.24 11.27 18.95
N GLU A 27 10.54 12.39 18.76
CA GLU A 27 9.57 12.54 17.65
C GLU A 27 10.20 12.25 16.29
N ARG A 28 11.43 12.75 16.06
CA ARG A 28 12.16 12.48 14.82
C ARG A 28 12.36 10.97 14.56
N VAL A 29 12.60 10.18 15.59
CA VAL A 29 12.73 8.71 15.46
C VAL A 29 11.40 8.09 15.10
N LYS A 30 10.31 8.48 15.80
CA LYS A 30 8.94 8.01 15.49
C LYS A 30 8.54 8.30 14.05
N GLU A 31 8.81 9.51 13.56
CA GLU A 31 8.47 9.94 12.19
C GLU A 31 9.29 9.24 11.11
N SER A 32 10.49 8.79 11.44
CA SER A 32 11.40 8.09 10.52
C SER A 32 11.34 6.57 10.66
N THR A 33 10.57 6.03 11.63
CA THR A 33 10.44 4.59 11.83
C THR A 33 9.57 3.96 10.75
N GLU A 34 10.11 2.97 10.07
CA GLU A 34 9.45 2.20 9.00
C GLU A 34 8.89 0.87 9.52
N GLU A 35 9.53 0.32 10.57
CA GLU A 35 9.21 -1.01 11.08
C GLU A 35 9.52 -1.10 12.59
N ILE A 36 8.63 -1.80 13.32
CA ILE A 36 8.84 -2.20 14.71
C ILE A 36 8.94 -3.72 14.74
N ARG A 37 10.02 -4.26 15.23
CA ARG A 37 10.28 -5.70 15.24
C ARG A 37 10.46 -6.23 16.65
N LEU A 38 9.53 -7.10 17.07
CA LEU A 38 9.52 -7.81 18.34
C LEU A 38 9.86 -9.27 18.10
N ARG A 39 10.80 -9.83 18.85
CA ARG A 39 11.23 -11.25 18.76
C ARG A 39 11.48 -11.81 20.15
N ALA A 40 11.04 -13.05 20.39
CA ALA A 40 11.14 -13.70 21.69
C ALA A 40 12.59 -13.72 22.21
N GLY A 41 12.81 -13.14 23.39
CA GLY A 41 14.11 -13.08 24.08
C GLY A 41 15.12 -12.11 23.47
N LEU A 42 14.79 -11.43 22.35
CA LEU A 42 15.69 -10.54 21.65
C LEU A 42 15.36 -9.06 21.91
N PRO A 43 16.36 -8.16 21.70
CA PRO A 43 16.12 -6.73 21.78
C PRO A 43 15.05 -6.26 20.79
N VAL A 44 14.21 -5.33 21.23
CA VAL A 44 13.26 -4.60 20.38
C VAL A 44 14.08 -3.79 19.36
N ALA A 45 13.78 -4.00 18.08
CA ALA A 45 14.44 -3.33 16.98
C ALA A 45 13.47 -2.46 16.20
N LEU A 46 13.97 -1.35 15.68
CA LEU A 46 13.26 -0.48 14.75
C LEU A 46 14.07 -0.39 13.45
N THR A 47 13.39 -0.23 12.33
CA THR A 47 14.02 0.24 11.09
C THR A 47 13.75 1.74 10.98
N VAL A 48 14.82 2.54 10.91
CA VAL A 48 14.75 4.01 10.90
C VAL A 48 15.61 4.52 9.73
N GLY A 49 14.97 5.04 8.68
CA GLY A 49 15.67 5.51 7.49
C GLY A 49 16.49 4.43 6.79
N GLY A 50 16.02 3.18 6.82
CA GLY A 50 16.71 2.01 6.27
C GLY A 50 17.68 1.30 7.22
N ASP A 51 18.09 1.95 8.32
CA ASP A 51 19.01 1.37 9.30
C ASP A 51 18.27 0.64 10.42
N THR A 52 18.85 -0.46 10.91
CA THR A 52 18.34 -1.15 12.10
C THR A 52 18.91 -0.53 13.37
N VAL A 53 18.02 -0.08 14.26
CA VAL A 53 18.38 0.44 15.58
C VAL A 53 17.68 -0.37 16.68
N PHE A 54 18.26 -0.39 17.87
CA PHE A 54 17.75 -1.07 19.04
C PHE A 54 17.31 -0.06 20.10
N VAL A 55 16.31 -0.40 20.91
CA VAL A 55 15.71 0.51 21.89
C VAL A 55 16.20 0.16 23.28
N PHE A 56 16.61 1.16 24.05
CA PHE A 56 16.88 1.03 25.49
C PHE A 56 15.59 1.15 26.32
N GLU A 57 15.58 0.64 27.55
CA GLU A 57 14.42 0.75 28.48
C GLU A 57 14.04 2.19 28.80
N ASN A 58 14.92 3.15 28.66
CA ASN A 58 14.66 4.57 28.86
C ASN A 58 14.13 5.29 27.60
N GLY A 59 13.95 4.60 26.46
CA GLY A 59 13.50 5.16 25.19
C GLY A 59 14.60 5.79 24.33
N GLN A 60 15.88 5.60 24.67
CA GLN A 60 17.00 5.95 23.78
C GLN A 60 17.20 4.84 22.74
N ILE A 61 17.91 5.16 21.64
CA ILE A 61 18.26 4.21 20.60
C ILE A 61 19.76 3.92 20.54
N SER A 62 20.11 2.74 20.03
CA SER A 62 21.49 2.31 19.76
C SER A 62 21.57 1.67 18.37
N PHE A 63 22.64 1.94 17.65
CA PHE A 63 22.96 1.25 16.38
C PHE A 63 23.68 -0.09 16.61
N CYS A 64 24.05 -0.41 17.83
CA CYS A 64 24.77 -1.62 18.17
C CYS A 64 24.04 -2.42 19.24
N LEU A 65 24.23 -3.74 19.21
CA LEU A 65 23.80 -4.62 20.30
C LEU A 65 24.66 -4.37 21.53
N THR A 66 24.04 -3.96 22.65
CA THR A 66 24.71 -3.65 23.90
C THR A 66 23.85 -4.09 25.11
N ARG A 67 24.36 -3.93 26.32
CA ARG A 67 23.60 -4.23 27.55
C ARG A 67 22.55 -3.16 27.81
N GLY A 68 21.46 -3.53 28.51
CA GLY A 68 20.39 -2.60 28.90
C GLY A 68 19.37 -2.30 27.79
N LEU A 69 19.39 -3.02 26.67
CA LEU A 69 18.38 -2.92 25.62
C LEU A 69 17.05 -3.56 26.08
N LEU A 70 15.95 -2.91 25.72
CA LEU A 70 14.60 -3.43 25.92
C LEU A 70 14.43 -4.74 25.16
N LYS A 71 14.01 -5.80 25.85
CA LYS A 71 13.75 -7.10 25.24
C LYS A 71 12.27 -7.41 25.24
N ALA A 72 11.81 -8.09 24.20
CA ALA A 72 10.48 -8.68 24.14
C ALA A 72 10.57 -10.13 24.60
N ASP A 73 9.86 -10.50 25.65
CA ASP A 73 9.72 -11.90 26.07
C ASP A 73 8.50 -12.57 25.38
N VAL A 74 8.32 -13.87 25.63
CA VAL A 74 7.21 -14.64 25.04
C VAL A 74 5.85 -14.09 25.48
N SER A 75 5.72 -13.63 26.72
CA SER A 75 4.46 -13.09 27.24
C SER A 75 4.11 -11.75 26.57
N GLU A 76 5.09 -10.90 26.31
CA GLU A 76 4.94 -9.63 25.58
C GLU A 76 4.49 -9.85 24.13
N LEU A 77 5.00 -10.90 23.48
CA LEU A 77 4.59 -11.28 22.13
C LEU A 77 3.16 -11.82 22.10
N ALA A 78 2.82 -12.70 23.04
CA ALA A 78 1.47 -13.23 23.15
C ALA A 78 0.44 -12.13 23.42
N GLU A 79 0.77 -11.17 24.29
CA GLU A 79 -0.09 -10.01 24.55
C GLU A 79 -0.20 -9.10 23.33
N SER A 80 0.91 -8.83 22.63
CA SER A 80 0.90 -8.05 21.39
C SER A 80 0.04 -8.74 20.32
N PHE A 81 0.17 -10.04 20.13
CA PHE A 81 -0.67 -10.79 19.20
C PHE A 81 -2.16 -10.71 19.57
N LYS A 82 -2.51 -10.83 20.85
CA LYS A 82 -3.89 -10.66 21.30
C LYS A 82 -4.44 -9.27 20.99
N LEU A 83 -3.64 -8.22 21.18
CA LEU A 83 -4.01 -6.84 20.85
C LEU A 83 -4.19 -6.65 19.34
N LEU A 84 -3.28 -7.20 18.53
CA LEU A 84 -3.37 -7.17 17.06
C LEU A 84 -4.67 -7.81 16.56
N CYS A 85 -5.07 -8.94 17.14
CA CYS A 85 -6.31 -9.64 16.81
C CYS A 85 -7.56 -9.04 17.48
N LYS A 86 -7.47 -7.91 18.19
CA LYS A 86 -8.57 -7.32 18.99
C LYS A 86 -9.26 -8.37 19.89
N SER A 87 -8.49 -9.28 20.46
CA SER A 87 -8.94 -10.42 21.26
C SER A 87 -9.81 -11.46 20.51
N SER A 88 -9.89 -11.41 19.17
CA SER A 88 -10.63 -12.37 18.35
C SER A 88 -9.77 -12.85 17.18
N VAL A 89 -9.02 -13.93 17.40
CA VAL A 89 -8.18 -14.56 16.36
C VAL A 89 -9.01 -15.03 15.16
N TYR A 90 -10.22 -15.54 15.42
CA TYR A 90 -11.13 -16.02 14.38
C TYR A 90 -11.54 -14.93 13.38
N ALA A 91 -11.71 -13.69 13.84
CA ALA A 91 -12.05 -12.57 12.95
C ALA A 91 -10.92 -12.22 11.96
N HIS A 92 -9.68 -12.64 12.24
CA HIS A 92 -8.50 -12.37 11.43
C HIS A 92 -7.92 -13.62 10.73
N THR A 93 -8.68 -14.73 10.68
CA THR A 93 -8.20 -16.01 10.10
C THR A 93 -7.71 -15.85 8.67
N GLU A 94 -8.45 -15.15 7.82
CA GLU A 94 -8.05 -14.92 6.42
C GLU A 94 -6.81 -14.01 6.30
N GLU A 95 -6.69 -13.01 7.15
CA GLU A 95 -5.51 -12.15 7.21
C GLU A 95 -4.28 -12.93 7.67
N LEU A 96 -4.44 -13.76 8.71
CA LEU A 96 -3.38 -14.61 9.24
C LEU A 96 -2.90 -15.65 8.22
N LYS A 97 -3.81 -16.25 7.43
CA LYS A 97 -3.44 -17.12 6.30
C LYS A 97 -2.59 -16.38 5.26
N ASN A 98 -2.81 -15.10 5.07
CA ASN A 98 -2.01 -14.24 4.21
C ASN A 98 -0.73 -13.72 4.88
N GLY A 99 -0.47 -14.11 6.15
CA GLY A 99 0.74 -13.80 6.90
C GLY A 99 0.79 -12.41 7.52
N TYR A 100 -0.30 -11.63 7.51
CA TYR A 100 -0.33 -10.31 8.14
C TYR A 100 -1.73 -9.91 8.61
N ILE A 101 -1.77 -9.00 9.57
CA ILE A 101 -2.98 -8.35 10.09
C ILE A 101 -2.93 -6.86 9.71
N ARG A 102 -4.04 -6.33 9.20
CA ARG A 102 -4.17 -4.90 8.92
C ARG A 102 -4.41 -4.12 10.21
N LEU A 103 -3.75 -2.97 10.31
CA LEU A 103 -3.84 -2.08 11.47
C LEU A 103 -4.31 -0.69 11.05
N ARG A 104 -4.77 0.08 12.05
CA ARG A 104 -5.18 1.48 11.84
C ARG A 104 -4.06 2.30 11.17
N GLY A 105 -4.45 3.20 10.25
CA GLY A 105 -3.53 4.08 9.54
C GLY A 105 -2.77 3.41 8.39
N GLY A 106 -3.27 2.27 7.88
CA GLY A 106 -2.63 1.53 6.79
C GLY A 106 -1.43 0.67 7.22
N ASN A 107 -1.13 0.64 8.51
CA ASN A 107 -0.08 -0.19 9.07
C ASN A 107 -0.42 -1.69 8.92
N ARG A 108 0.60 -2.55 8.95
CA ARG A 108 0.44 -4.01 8.86
C ARG A 108 1.34 -4.69 9.86
N ALA A 109 0.84 -5.73 10.50
CA ALA A 109 1.63 -6.59 11.39
C ALA A 109 1.78 -7.98 10.77
N GLY A 110 3.00 -8.36 10.42
CA GLY A 110 3.38 -9.74 10.15
C GLY A 110 3.57 -10.48 11.46
N VAL A 111 3.10 -11.72 11.54
CA VAL A 111 3.21 -12.56 12.73
C VAL A 111 3.89 -13.86 12.34
N CYS A 112 4.87 -14.29 13.12
CA CYS A 112 5.51 -15.59 12.99
C CYS A 112 5.30 -16.42 14.25
N GLY A 113 5.06 -17.69 14.05
CA GLY A 113 4.81 -18.67 15.10
C GLY A 113 4.66 -20.05 14.49
N THR A 114 4.01 -20.97 15.21
CA THR A 114 3.65 -22.28 14.70
C THR A 114 2.30 -22.21 14.00
N LEU A 115 2.29 -22.50 12.70
CA LEU A 115 1.06 -22.57 11.89
C LEU A 115 0.59 -24.02 11.81
N ASN A 116 -0.62 -24.29 12.24
CA ASN A 116 -1.21 -25.62 12.10
C ASN A 116 -1.94 -25.79 10.76
N GLU A 117 -2.34 -27.03 10.43
CA GLU A 117 -3.02 -27.37 9.17
C GLU A 117 -4.34 -26.59 8.95
N ASN A 118 -4.98 -26.16 10.01
CA ASN A 118 -6.24 -25.39 9.97
C ASN A 118 -5.99 -23.87 9.78
N GLY A 119 -4.73 -23.44 9.66
CA GLY A 119 -4.38 -22.03 9.52
C GLY A 119 -4.39 -21.24 10.83
N ASN A 120 -4.50 -21.92 11.98
CA ASN A 120 -4.38 -21.27 13.28
C ASN A 120 -2.90 -21.10 13.64
N MET A 121 -2.56 -19.96 14.22
CA MET A 121 -1.21 -19.62 14.65
C MET A 121 -1.09 -19.73 16.17
N SER A 122 -0.07 -20.44 16.63
CA SER A 122 0.31 -20.58 18.05
C SER A 122 1.80 -20.27 18.23
N ASP A 123 2.26 -20.30 19.48
CA ASP A 123 3.69 -20.15 19.84
C ASP A 123 4.34 -18.98 19.13
N ILE A 124 3.75 -17.79 19.28
CA ILE A 124 4.20 -16.59 18.58
C ILE A 124 5.66 -16.30 18.93
N SER A 125 6.52 -16.36 17.92
CA SER A 125 7.97 -16.16 18.04
C SER A 125 8.42 -14.75 17.66
N SER A 126 7.66 -14.08 16.76
CA SER A 126 7.90 -12.69 16.42
C SER A 126 6.67 -11.96 15.90
N VAL A 127 6.69 -10.64 16.08
CA VAL A 127 5.73 -9.69 15.51
C VAL A 127 6.52 -8.58 14.83
N ASN A 128 6.16 -8.30 13.58
CA ASN A 128 6.80 -7.29 12.78
C ASN A 128 5.75 -6.29 12.27
N ILE A 129 5.75 -5.07 12.82
CA ILE A 129 4.78 -4.04 12.46
C ILE A 129 5.42 -3.08 11.47
N ARG A 130 4.95 -3.10 10.22
CA ARG A 130 5.34 -2.15 9.19
C ARG A 130 4.47 -0.92 9.27
N ILE A 131 5.11 0.24 9.35
CA ILE A 131 4.46 1.54 9.43
C ILE A 131 4.26 2.06 8.02
N ALA A 132 3.01 2.34 7.67
CA ALA A 132 2.68 2.87 6.36
C ALA A 132 3.19 4.31 6.22
N HIS A 133 3.77 4.62 5.07
CA HIS A 133 4.19 5.96 4.72
C HIS A 133 3.41 6.48 3.52
N GLU A 134 2.94 7.70 3.60
CA GLU A 134 2.49 8.46 2.44
C GLU A 134 3.62 9.38 1.99
N ILE A 135 3.72 9.54 0.69
CA ILE A 135 4.67 10.44 0.05
C ILE A 135 3.86 11.41 -0.81
N PRO A 136 3.33 12.50 -0.21
CA PRO A 136 2.62 13.53 -0.95
C PRO A 136 3.55 14.13 -2.01
N GLY A 137 3.03 14.31 -3.22
CA GLY A 137 3.80 14.79 -4.36
C GLY A 137 4.48 13.70 -5.19
N ALA A 138 4.36 12.42 -4.81
CA ALA A 138 4.91 11.31 -5.60
C ALA A 138 4.39 11.24 -7.04
N ALA A 139 3.18 11.77 -7.28
CA ALA A 139 2.55 11.81 -8.61
C ALA A 139 2.63 13.19 -9.29
N ASN A 140 3.36 14.17 -8.75
CA ASN A 140 3.35 15.54 -9.28
C ASN A 140 3.68 15.64 -10.76
N ASP A 141 4.66 14.88 -11.25
CA ASP A 141 5.07 14.92 -12.66
C ASP A 141 3.98 14.35 -13.57
N ILE A 142 3.23 13.36 -13.10
CA ILE A 142 2.11 12.77 -13.83
C ILE A 142 0.91 13.73 -13.82
N VAL A 143 0.58 14.29 -12.66
CA VAL A 143 -0.58 15.19 -12.49
C VAL A 143 -0.46 16.44 -13.35
N ARG A 144 0.75 17.00 -13.50
CA ARG A 144 1.00 18.20 -14.35
C ARG A 144 0.63 17.99 -15.82
N VAL A 145 0.72 16.76 -16.31
CA VAL A 145 0.48 16.42 -17.72
C VAL A 145 -0.71 15.48 -17.89
N TYR A 146 -1.43 15.21 -16.81
CA TYR A 146 -2.57 14.31 -16.82
C TYR A 146 -3.64 14.77 -17.82
N LYS A 147 -4.08 13.84 -18.65
CA LYS A 147 -5.22 13.99 -19.55
C LYS A 147 -6.15 12.79 -19.38
N PRO A 148 -7.49 13.00 -19.47
CA PRO A 148 -8.44 11.89 -19.55
C PRO A 148 -8.11 10.91 -20.69
N GLY A 149 -8.66 9.70 -20.62
CA GLY A 149 -8.47 8.64 -21.61
C GLY A 149 -7.73 7.42 -21.05
N GLY A 150 -7.58 7.33 -19.74
CA GLY A 150 -6.93 6.21 -19.06
C GLY A 150 -5.43 6.33 -18.90
N LEU A 151 -4.91 5.82 -17.79
CA LEU A 151 -3.49 5.89 -17.43
C LEU A 151 -2.98 4.56 -16.85
N LEU A 152 -1.86 4.08 -17.38
CA LEU A 152 -1.11 2.96 -16.82
C LEU A 152 0.17 3.47 -16.14
N VAL A 153 0.30 3.23 -14.84
CA VAL A 153 1.54 3.50 -14.10
C VAL A 153 2.37 2.23 -14.06
N ALA A 154 3.46 2.21 -14.82
CA ALA A 154 4.32 1.04 -14.97
C ALA A 154 5.69 1.26 -14.33
N GLY A 155 6.31 0.19 -13.86
CA GLY A 155 7.66 0.23 -13.28
C GLY A 155 8.07 -1.12 -12.67
N PRO A 156 9.35 -1.31 -12.36
CA PRO A 156 9.84 -2.54 -11.75
C PRO A 156 9.28 -2.76 -10.34
N PRO A 157 9.44 -3.95 -9.74
CA PRO A 157 9.14 -4.16 -8.33
C PRO A 157 9.86 -3.15 -7.44
N GLY A 158 9.16 -2.61 -6.43
CA GLY A 158 9.74 -1.62 -5.51
C GLY A 158 9.85 -0.19 -6.04
N SER A 159 9.51 0.11 -7.31
CA SER A 159 9.59 1.47 -7.89
C SER A 159 8.59 2.49 -7.33
N GLY A 160 7.73 2.08 -6.40
CA GLY A 160 6.75 2.99 -5.77
C GLY A 160 5.43 3.14 -6.51
N LYS A 161 5.06 2.23 -7.43
CA LYS A 161 3.79 2.29 -8.20
C LYS A 161 2.56 2.55 -7.35
N THR A 162 2.36 1.77 -6.29
CA THR A 162 1.20 1.94 -5.38
C THR A 162 1.27 3.28 -4.63
N THR A 163 2.46 3.79 -4.33
CA THR A 163 2.65 5.12 -3.72
C THR A 163 2.26 6.24 -4.69
N VAL A 164 2.69 6.13 -5.94
CA VAL A 164 2.34 7.07 -7.02
C VAL A 164 0.84 6.99 -7.31
N LEU A 165 0.26 5.78 -7.41
CA LEU A 165 -1.17 5.58 -7.61
C LEU A 165 -2.00 6.25 -6.51
N ARG A 166 -1.65 6.06 -5.24
CA ARG A 166 -2.33 6.71 -4.10
C ARG A 166 -2.29 8.23 -4.19
N ASP A 167 -1.11 8.79 -4.43
CA ASP A 167 -0.94 10.24 -4.50
C ASP A 167 -1.63 10.84 -5.74
N LEU A 168 -1.66 10.10 -6.85
CA LEU A 168 -2.40 10.47 -8.06
C LEU A 168 -3.90 10.54 -7.79
N ILE A 169 -4.47 9.49 -7.17
CA ILE A 169 -5.88 9.47 -6.74
C ILE A 169 -6.15 10.66 -5.83
N ARG A 170 -5.33 10.88 -4.79
CA ARG A 170 -5.49 11.99 -3.84
C ARG A 170 -5.52 13.34 -4.54
N GLN A 171 -4.61 13.58 -5.48
CA GLN A 171 -4.53 14.86 -6.18
C GLN A 171 -5.69 15.08 -7.15
N LEU A 172 -6.08 14.06 -7.92
CA LEU A 172 -7.20 14.14 -8.86
C LEU A 172 -8.54 14.28 -8.13
N ALA A 173 -8.77 13.46 -7.10
CA ALA A 173 -9.97 13.53 -6.26
C ALA A 173 -9.97 14.75 -5.31
N GLY A 174 -8.81 15.37 -5.08
CA GLY A 174 -8.64 16.60 -4.33
C GLY A 174 -8.76 17.87 -5.15
N GLY A 175 -8.90 17.78 -6.49
CA GLY A 175 -9.12 18.92 -7.37
C GLY A 175 -7.85 19.71 -7.77
N VAL A 176 -6.65 19.14 -7.62
CA VAL A 176 -5.39 19.80 -7.98
C VAL A 176 -5.33 20.16 -9.48
N CYS A 177 -6.00 19.39 -10.34
CA CYS A 177 -6.11 19.68 -11.78
C CYS A 177 -7.23 20.68 -12.14
N GLY A 178 -7.76 21.44 -11.19
CA GLY A 178 -8.85 22.39 -11.39
C GLY A 178 -10.26 21.74 -11.47
N LYS A 179 -10.34 20.42 -11.43
CA LYS A 179 -11.58 19.63 -11.36
C LYS A 179 -11.43 18.55 -10.29
N ILE A 180 -12.46 18.37 -9.48
CA ILE A 180 -12.56 17.21 -8.59
C ILE A 180 -13.12 16.04 -9.41
N TYR A 181 -12.31 14.98 -9.56
CA TYR A 181 -12.76 13.75 -10.19
C TYR A 181 -13.44 12.85 -9.16
N ARG A 182 -14.56 12.23 -9.55
CA ARG A 182 -15.17 11.14 -8.78
C ARG A 182 -14.42 9.86 -9.10
N ILE A 183 -13.71 9.33 -8.12
CA ILE A 183 -12.84 8.18 -8.32
C ILE A 183 -13.34 7.00 -7.50
N ALA A 184 -13.76 5.92 -8.17
CA ALA A 184 -14.02 4.65 -7.51
C ALA A 184 -12.70 3.87 -7.38
N VAL A 185 -12.26 3.62 -6.16
CA VAL A 185 -11.03 2.88 -5.85
C VAL A 185 -11.39 1.43 -5.53
N ILE A 186 -10.96 0.50 -6.38
CA ILE A 186 -11.15 -0.94 -6.15
C ILE A 186 -9.88 -1.50 -5.50
N ASP A 187 -9.94 -1.74 -4.22
CA ASP A 187 -8.78 -2.10 -3.41
C ASP A 187 -8.91 -3.54 -2.87
N SER A 188 -8.26 -4.49 -3.54
CA SER A 188 -8.38 -5.90 -3.19
C SER A 188 -7.56 -6.32 -1.97
N ARG A 189 -6.51 -5.56 -1.65
CA ARG A 189 -5.57 -5.88 -0.56
C ARG A 189 -5.57 -4.86 0.58
N GLY A 190 -6.35 -3.78 0.46
CA GLY A 190 -6.31 -2.66 1.39
C GLY A 190 -4.98 -1.89 1.32
N GLU A 191 -4.26 -1.98 0.19
CA GLU A 191 -2.96 -1.33 0.02
C GLU A 191 -3.09 0.12 -0.45
N ILE A 192 -4.08 0.40 -1.27
CA ILE A 192 -4.35 1.75 -1.77
C ILE A 192 -4.95 2.58 -0.65
N SER A 193 -6.04 2.13 -0.06
CA SER A 193 -6.80 2.87 0.94
C SER A 193 -6.21 2.81 2.35
N GLY A 194 -5.48 1.75 2.69
CA GLY A 194 -5.11 1.47 4.08
C GLY A 194 -6.32 1.31 4.99
N SER A 195 -7.45 0.87 4.44
CA SER A 195 -8.73 0.83 5.16
C SER A 195 -8.70 -0.11 6.35
N PHE A 196 -9.27 0.37 7.45
CA PHE A 196 -9.43 -0.33 8.71
C PHE A 196 -10.71 0.12 9.41
N ASP A 197 -11.56 -0.82 9.82
CA ASP A 197 -12.87 -0.54 10.47
C ASP A 197 -13.72 0.48 9.67
N GLY A 198 -13.82 0.30 8.35
CA GLY A 198 -14.62 1.17 7.47
C GLY A 198 -14.05 2.59 7.26
N LYS A 199 -12.83 2.86 7.73
CA LYS A 199 -12.18 4.16 7.55
C LYS A 199 -10.93 4.01 6.69
N CYS A 200 -10.75 4.90 5.72
CA CYS A 200 -9.50 5.00 4.98
C CYS A 200 -8.37 5.46 5.90
N GLY A 201 -7.26 4.75 5.88
CA GLY A 201 -6.04 5.12 6.59
C GLY A 201 -5.16 6.07 5.80
N ASN A 202 -5.32 6.08 4.46
CA ASN A 202 -4.63 6.96 3.53
C ASN A 202 -5.57 8.09 3.07
N ASP A 203 -5.00 9.26 2.84
CA ASP A 203 -5.71 10.35 2.17
C ASP A 203 -5.80 10.04 0.67
N LEU A 204 -7.02 9.87 0.17
CA LEU A 204 -7.30 9.62 -1.24
C LEU A 204 -8.06 10.79 -1.90
N GLY A 205 -8.21 11.91 -1.20
CA GLY A 205 -8.95 13.08 -1.67
C GLY A 205 -10.46 12.95 -1.49
N ALA A 206 -11.15 14.11 -1.48
CA ALA A 206 -12.57 14.20 -1.14
C ALA A 206 -13.51 13.58 -2.18
N GLY A 207 -13.08 13.43 -3.42
CA GLY A 207 -13.86 12.85 -4.52
C GLY A 207 -13.68 11.33 -4.70
N SER A 208 -13.02 10.64 -3.75
CA SER A 208 -12.78 9.19 -3.86
C SER A 208 -13.74 8.38 -2.99
N ASP A 209 -14.25 7.28 -3.55
CA ASP A 209 -14.98 6.22 -2.85
C ASP A 209 -14.19 4.91 -2.94
N VAL A 210 -14.12 4.16 -1.83
CA VAL A 210 -13.31 2.93 -1.75
C VAL A 210 -14.21 1.71 -1.62
N LEU A 211 -14.04 0.76 -2.53
CA LEU A 211 -14.63 -0.57 -2.46
C LEU A 211 -13.53 -1.61 -2.15
N LEU A 212 -13.62 -2.23 -0.97
CA LEU A 212 -12.78 -3.36 -0.61
C LEU A 212 -13.42 -4.64 -1.13
N THR A 213 -12.74 -5.36 -2.01
CA THR A 213 -13.22 -6.64 -2.55
C THR A 213 -12.08 -7.53 -2.98
N THR A 214 -12.18 -8.82 -2.76
CA THR A 214 -11.23 -9.82 -3.29
C THR A 214 -11.46 -10.12 -4.78
N ASP A 215 -12.68 -9.86 -5.29
CA ASP A 215 -13.03 -9.96 -6.70
C ASP A 215 -13.02 -8.56 -7.35
N LYS A 216 -11.89 -8.21 -7.95
CA LYS A 216 -11.74 -6.92 -8.64
C LYS A 216 -12.69 -6.76 -9.83
N ALA A 217 -12.93 -7.85 -10.59
CA ALA A 217 -13.80 -7.79 -11.75
C ALA A 217 -15.23 -7.42 -11.35
N ALA A 218 -15.77 -8.08 -10.33
CA ALA A 218 -17.10 -7.74 -9.77
C ALA A 218 -17.10 -6.34 -9.15
N GLY A 219 -16.01 -5.93 -8.49
CA GLY A 219 -15.85 -4.60 -7.91
C GLY A 219 -15.88 -3.49 -8.95
N ILE A 220 -15.19 -3.65 -10.07
CA ILE A 220 -15.19 -2.70 -11.20
C ILE A 220 -16.61 -2.57 -11.76
N GLU A 221 -17.29 -3.69 -12.04
CA GLU A 221 -18.65 -3.68 -12.55
C GLU A 221 -19.62 -2.97 -11.59
N MET A 222 -19.54 -3.30 -10.29
CA MET A 222 -20.37 -2.65 -9.26
C MET A 222 -20.12 -1.15 -9.21
N ALA A 223 -18.87 -0.71 -9.20
CA ALA A 223 -18.53 0.70 -9.12
C ALA A 223 -19.08 1.50 -10.29
N VAL A 224 -18.91 1.01 -11.53
CA VAL A 224 -19.44 1.66 -12.73
C VAL A 224 -20.96 1.79 -12.68
N ARG A 225 -21.66 0.74 -12.22
CA ARG A 225 -23.12 0.71 -12.17
C ARG A 225 -23.72 1.58 -11.06
N THR A 226 -23.03 1.72 -9.92
CA THR A 226 -23.67 2.26 -8.71
C THR A 226 -23.05 3.57 -8.22
N MET A 227 -21.79 3.85 -8.53
CA MET A 227 -21.05 5.02 -8.00
C MET A 227 -20.96 6.17 -9.00
N PHE A 228 -21.26 5.92 -10.27
CA PHE A 228 -21.19 6.91 -11.34
C PHE A 228 -19.83 7.65 -11.37
N PRO A 229 -18.70 6.92 -11.43
CA PRO A 229 -17.37 7.51 -11.36
C PRO A 229 -16.95 8.17 -12.67
N ASP A 230 -16.09 9.19 -12.60
CA ASP A 230 -15.32 9.67 -13.75
C ASP A 230 -14.13 8.72 -14.04
N ILE A 231 -13.57 8.12 -12.97
CA ILE A 231 -12.39 7.25 -13.02
C ILE A 231 -12.60 6.03 -12.13
N VAL A 232 -12.22 4.85 -12.61
CA VAL A 232 -12.02 3.66 -11.77
C VAL A 232 -10.52 3.42 -11.60
N ALA A 233 -10.05 3.41 -10.34
CA ALA A 233 -8.66 3.23 -10.00
C ALA A 233 -8.44 1.93 -9.22
N PHE A 234 -7.44 1.14 -9.57
CA PHE A 234 -7.10 -0.10 -8.89
C PHE A 234 -5.62 -0.45 -9.13
N ASP A 235 -5.09 -1.32 -8.29
CA ASP A 235 -3.77 -1.89 -8.50
C ASP A 235 -3.80 -2.92 -9.65
N GLU A 236 -2.71 -3.50 -9.97
CA GLU A 236 -2.42 -4.36 -11.14
C GLU A 236 -3.59 -5.25 -11.62
N ILE A 237 -3.76 -5.34 -12.95
CA ILE A 237 -4.66 -6.31 -13.58
C ILE A 237 -4.01 -7.69 -13.53
N GLY A 238 -4.66 -8.64 -12.86
CA GLY A 238 -4.14 -9.97 -12.63
C GLY A 238 -4.61 -11.04 -13.61
N ASN A 239 -5.77 -10.84 -14.26
CA ASN A 239 -6.39 -11.87 -15.10
C ASN A 239 -7.28 -11.30 -16.22
N GLU A 240 -7.75 -12.19 -17.12
CA GLU A 240 -8.56 -11.83 -18.28
C GLU A 240 -9.97 -11.34 -17.92
N ALA A 241 -10.53 -11.82 -16.81
CA ALA A 241 -11.85 -11.36 -16.37
C ALA A 241 -11.81 -9.89 -15.94
N GLU A 242 -10.75 -9.50 -15.21
CA GLU A 242 -10.51 -8.10 -14.85
C GLU A 242 -10.29 -7.24 -16.11
N LEU A 243 -9.47 -7.71 -17.05
CA LEU A 243 -9.24 -7.01 -18.32
C LEU A 243 -10.54 -6.77 -19.11
N LYS A 244 -11.41 -7.78 -19.19
CA LYS A 244 -12.72 -7.66 -19.84
C LYS A 244 -13.56 -6.55 -19.20
N ARG A 245 -13.66 -6.52 -17.85
CA ARG A 245 -14.43 -5.50 -17.14
C ARG A 245 -13.86 -4.10 -17.31
N VAL A 246 -12.54 -3.98 -17.35
CA VAL A 246 -11.85 -2.72 -17.65
C VAL A 246 -12.25 -2.21 -19.03
N SER A 247 -12.18 -3.06 -20.07
CA SER A 247 -12.56 -2.68 -21.42
C SER A 247 -14.03 -2.29 -21.54
N GLU A 248 -14.93 -3.01 -20.89
CA GLU A 248 -16.37 -2.69 -20.83
C GLU A 248 -16.62 -1.35 -20.11
N SER A 249 -15.87 -1.05 -19.04
CA SER A 249 -15.98 0.22 -18.31
C SER A 249 -15.52 1.41 -19.15
N PHE A 250 -14.41 1.26 -19.86
CA PHE A 250 -13.91 2.27 -20.78
C PHE A 250 -14.91 2.56 -21.92
N CYS A 251 -15.50 1.54 -22.52
CA CYS A 251 -16.57 1.70 -23.52
C CYS A 251 -17.81 2.45 -22.98
N SER A 252 -17.99 2.49 -21.66
CA SER A 252 -19.05 3.24 -20.97
C SER A 252 -18.65 4.70 -20.66
N GLY A 253 -17.46 5.15 -21.11
CA GLY A 253 -16.98 6.52 -20.89
C GLY A 253 -16.34 6.75 -19.50
N VAL A 254 -15.94 5.69 -18.81
CA VAL A 254 -15.25 5.75 -17.51
C VAL A 254 -13.77 5.53 -17.73
N ASP A 255 -12.94 6.47 -17.30
CA ASP A 255 -11.50 6.36 -17.38
C ASP A 255 -10.94 5.32 -16.41
N ILE A 256 -9.80 4.74 -16.75
CA ILE A 256 -9.13 3.73 -15.93
C ILE A 256 -7.77 4.23 -15.48
N ILE A 257 -7.44 4.07 -14.20
CA ILE A 257 -6.08 4.25 -13.69
C ILE A 257 -5.65 2.96 -13.01
N THR A 258 -4.59 2.35 -13.52
CA THR A 258 -4.07 1.09 -12.97
C THR A 258 -2.55 1.04 -12.99
N THR A 259 -1.98 0.02 -12.36
CA THR A 259 -0.53 -0.20 -12.34
C THR A 259 -0.12 -1.46 -13.10
N ALA A 260 1.14 -1.54 -13.50
CA ALA A 260 1.73 -2.76 -14.04
C ALA A 260 3.20 -2.92 -13.65
N HIS A 261 3.61 -4.16 -13.45
CA HIS A 261 5.02 -4.50 -13.30
C HIS A 261 5.69 -4.59 -14.67
N ALA A 262 6.56 -3.62 -15.02
CA ALA A 262 7.39 -3.67 -16.20
C ALA A 262 8.63 -2.79 -16.04
N GLY A 263 9.80 -3.29 -16.44
CA GLY A 263 11.04 -2.53 -16.43
C GLY A 263 11.23 -1.68 -17.69
N SER A 264 10.46 -1.94 -18.74
CA SER A 264 10.55 -1.23 -20.03
C SER A 264 9.24 -1.33 -20.83
N ILE A 265 9.14 -0.49 -21.86
CA ILE A 265 8.03 -0.56 -22.82
C ILE A 265 7.99 -1.91 -23.55
N ALA A 266 9.15 -2.47 -23.91
CA ALA A 266 9.22 -3.80 -24.51
C ALA A 266 8.65 -4.88 -23.59
N ASP A 267 8.85 -4.73 -22.29
CA ASP A 267 8.28 -5.62 -21.27
C ASP A 267 6.74 -5.54 -21.21
N LEU A 268 6.18 -4.32 -21.29
CA LEU A 268 4.72 -4.11 -21.34
C LEU A 268 4.10 -4.78 -22.56
N LYS A 269 4.72 -4.61 -23.75
CA LYS A 269 4.25 -5.22 -25.00
C LYS A 269 4.33 -6.75 -25.00
N ARG A 270 5.32 -7.32 -24.30
CA ARG A 270 5.52 -8.78 -24.22
C ARG A 270 4.53 -9.47 -23.29
N ARG A 271 4.01 -8.77 -22.29
CA ARG A 271 3.07 -9.33 -21.33
C ARG A 271 1.65 -9.30 -21.90
N ARG A 272 1.02 -10.48 -22.03
CA ARG A 272 -0.28 -10.65 -22.70
C ARG A 272 -1.36 -9.70 -22.17
N ILE A 273 -1.52 -9.58 -20.84
CA ILE A 273 -2.57 -8.76 -20.23
C ILE A 273 -2.31 -7.26 -20.45
N THR A 274 -1.09 -6.79 -20.24
CA THR A 274 -0.75 -5.37 -20.43
C THR A 274 -0.79 -4.96 -21.89
N ALA A 275 -0.33 -5.82 -22.80
CA ALA A 275 -0.45 -5.60 -24.24
C ALA A 275 -1.93 -5.50 -24.67
N ALA A 276 -2.77 -6.42 -24.19
CA ALA A 276 -4.20 -6.41 -24.49
C ALA A 276 -4.92 -5.17 -23.89
N LEU A 277 -4.50 -4.72 -22.69
CA LEU A 277 -5.02 -3.48 -22.09
C LEU A 277 -4.67 -2.25 -22.95
N ILE A 278 -3.44 -2.15 -23.40
CA ILE A 278 -2.99 -1.05 -24.27
C ILE A 278 -3.76 -1.09 -25.59
N ASN A 279 -3.83 -2.24 -26.25
CA ASN A 279 -4.52 -2.43 -27.53
C ASN A 279 -6.04 -2.23 -27.44
N SER A 280 -6.64 -2.32 -26.25
CA SER A 280 -8.09 -2.06 -26.07
C SER A 280 -8.44 -0.57 -26.12
N GLY A 281 -7.44 0.32 -26.13
CA GLY A 281 -7.64 1.77 -26.04
C GLY A 281 -8.04 2.28 -24.66
N ALA A 282 -8.22 1.40 -23.66
CA ALA A 282 -8.58 1.78 -22.30
C ALA A 282 -7.49 2.57 -21.55
N VAL A 283 -6.30 2.66 -22.14
CA VAL A 283 -5.15 3.40 -21.64
C VAL A 283 -4.56 4.24 -22.78
N ALA A 284 -4.77 5.56 -22.71
CA ALA A 284 -4.18 6.51 -23.67
C ALA A 284 -2.75 6.92 -23.28
N ASN A 285 -2.41 6.85 -21.98
CA ASN A 285 -1.12 7.30 -21.49
C ASN A 285 -0.46 6.25 -20.60
N ILE A 286 0.86 6.17 -20.66
CA ILE A 286 1.68 5.27 -19.84
C ILE A 286 2.73 6.11 -19.11
N ALA A 287 2.72 6.04 -17.79
CA ALA A 287 3.75 6.64 -16.94
C ALA A 287 4.76 5.55 -16.53
N MET A 288 5.96 5.60 -17.09
CA MET A 288 7.06 4.71 -16.75
C MET A 288 7.84 5.28 -15.57
N LEU A 289 7.78 4.60 -14.45
CA LEU A 289 8.56 4.96 -13.25
C LEU A 289 10.01 4.48 -13.39
N PRO A 290 10.98 5.28 -12.91
CA PRO A 290 12.38 4.90 -12.91
C PRO A 290 12.67 3.75 -11.93
N GLU A 291 13.77 3.02 -12.15
CA GLU A 291 14.25 1.98 -11.22
C GLU A 291 14.71 2.57 -9.89
N ILE A 292 15.25 3.78 -9.93
CA ILE A 292 15.79 4.48 -8.74
C ILE A 292 14.79 5.55 -8.31
N HIS A 293 14.45 5.57 -7.02
CA HIS A 293 13.59 6.59 -6.45
C HIS A 293 14.17 8.00 -6.69
N GLY A 294 13.32 8.92 -7.15
CA GLY A 294 13.72 10.30 -7.48
C GLY A 294 14.21 10.51 -8.91
N GLY A 295 14.22 9.48 -9.74
CA GLY A 295 14.45 9.64 -11.20
C GLY A 295 13.22 10.24 -11.91
N THR A 296 13.41 10.66 -13.16
CA THR A 296 12.37 11.28 -13.97
C THR A 296 11.35 10.24 -14.46
N VAL A 297 10.06 10.52 -14.28
CA VAL A 297 8.97 9.73 -14.85
C VAL A 297 8.85 10.05 -16.33
N LYS A 298 8.82 9.01 -17.19
CA LYS A 298 8.57 9.17 -18.61
C LYS A 298 7.09 8.96 -18.90
N ILE A 299 6.46 9.94 -19.55
CA ILE A 299 5.06 9.84 -19.99
C ILE A 299 5.07 9.56 -21.50
N ILE A 300 4.34 8.53 -21.90
CA ILE A 300 4.32 8.03 -23.28
C ILE A 300 2.86 7.89 -23.70
N ASN A 301 2.53 8.35 -24.90
CA ASN A 301 1.22 8.11 -25.51
C ASN A 301 1.15 6.67 -26.01
N ALA A 302 0.07 5.95 -25.68
CA ALA A 302 -0.11 4.55 -26.07
C ALA A 302 -0.19 4.39 -27.62
N GLU A 303 -0.78 5.35 -28.34
CA GLU A 303 -0.88 5.34 -29.80
C GLU A 303 0.51 5.43 -30.48
N GLU A 304 1.46 6.17 -29.89
CA GLU A 304 2.83 6.26 -30.40
C GLU A 304 3.56 4.92 -30.33
N LEU A 305 3.17 4.09 -29.37
CA LEU A 305 3.73 2.74 -29.22
C LEU A 305 3.25 1.78 -30.30
N GLU A 306 2.00 1.91 -30.77
CA GLU A 306 1.44 1.07 -31.82
C GLU A 306 2.08 1.40 -33.18
N ASN A 307 2.39 2.67 -33.41
CA ASN A 307 2.95 3.18 -34.67
C ASN A 307 4.47 2.97 -34.79
N GLY A 308 5.13 2.32 -33.85
CA GLY A 308 6.54 1.96 -33.93
C GLY A 308 7.52 3.13 -33.86
N VAL A 309 7.08 4.30 -33.38
CA VAL A 309 7.96 5.44 -33.13
C VAL A 309 8.84 5.07 -31.90
N ALA A 310 10.13 4.88 -32.19
CA ALA A 310 11.12 4.62 -31.13
C ALA A 310 11.26 5.87 -30.26
N VAL A 311 10.93 5.73 -28.94
CA VAL A 311 11.13 6.76 -27.91
C VAL A 311 12.44 6.51 -27.17
#